data_e377b9d261ed138c7a8726bdaa041eae
#
_entry.id   e377b9d261ed138c7a8726bdaa041eae
#
_cell.length_a   1.000
_cell.length_b   1.000
_cell.length_c   1.000
_cell.angle_alpha   90.00
_cell.angle_beta   90.00
_cell.angle_gamma   90.00
#
_symmetry.space_group_name_H-M   'P 1'
#
loop_
_entity.id
_entity.type
_entity.pdbx_description
1 polymer ?
#
loop_
_entity_poly.entity_id
_entity_poly.type
_entity_poly.pdbx_seq_one_letter_code
_entity_poly.pdbx_strand_id
1 'polypeptide(L)'
;MCIRIDVLNVYSFYYAMKGRIKMGNKEFIEKCEEIVKQYVIEHLDKSDNVPEFDVFDVWYCKTLQNHKALLSTTLSDGMYYECTYNGDKKELYLDAYKKFENKCIKLD
;
A
#
# COMPACT_ATOMS: atom_id res chain seq x y z
N MET A 1 -2.95 12.82 1.68
CA MET A 1 -4.21 12.49 2.36
C MET A 1 -4.22 11.02 2.71
N CYS A 2 -4.54 10.71 3.95
CA CYS A 2 -4.63 9.33 4.39
C CYS A 2 -6.02 8.79 4.09
N ILE A 3 -6.09 7.65 3.42
CA ILE A 3 -7.36 7.05 3.02
C ILE A 3 -7.54 5.73 3.75
N ARG A 4 -8.63 5.63 4.50
CA ARG A 4 -9.05 4.35 5.08
C ARG A 4 -9.91 3.66 4.05
N ILE A 5 -9.29 2.92 3.17
CA ILE A 5 -10.02 2.18 2.17
C ILE A 5 -10.70 1.01 2.84
N ASP A 6 -11.35 0.18 2.09
CA ASP A 6 -12.07 -1.01 2.52
C ASP A 6 -11.22 -1.97 3.36
N VAL A 7 -10.20 -1.42 3.99
CA VAL A 7 -9.32 -2.13 4.93
C VAL A 7 -10.12 -2.76 6.05
N LEU A 8 -11.11 -2.03 6.57
CA LEU A 8 -11.91 -2.56 7.68
C LEU A 8 -12.64 -3.83 7.29
N ASN A 9 -13.22 -3.88 6.10
CA ASN A 9 -13.93 -5.07 5.64
C ASN A 9 -12.95 -6.22 5.36
N VAL A 10 -11.88 -5.92 4.64
CA VAL A 10 -10.85 -6.91 4.32
C VAL A 10 -10.20 -7.42 5.59
N TYR A 11 -9.88 -6.51 6.49
CA TYR A 11 -9.22 -6.86 7.74
C TYR A 11 -10.14 -7.68 8.65
N SER A 12 -11.41 -7.29 8.78
CA SER A 12 -12.38 -8.04 9.57
C SER A 12 -12.55 -9.45 9.04
N PHE A 13 -12.64 -9.59 7.72
CA PHE A 13 -12.74 -10.88 7.07
C PHE A 13 -11.50 -11.72 7.36
N TYR A 14 -10.32 -11.13 7.21
CA TYR A 14 -9.07 -11.81 7.47
C TYR A 14 -9.00 -12.30 8.92
N TYR A 15 -9.40 -11.47 9.87
CA TYR A 15 -9.42 -11.84 11.27
C TYR A 15 -10.42 -12.96 11.58
N ALA A 16 -11.58 -12.89 10.96
CA ALA A 16 -12.59 -13.94 11.13
C ALA A 16 -12.05 -15.28 10.62
N MET A 17 -11.29 -15.25 9.54
CA MET A 17 -10.71 -16.46 8.93
C MET A 17 -9.50 -16.98 9.69
N LYS A 18 -8.65 -16.09 10.16
CA LYS A 18 -7.34 -16.44 10.75
C LYS A 18 -7.35 -16.43 12.27
N GLY A 19 -8.43 -15.98 12.90
CA GLY A 19 -8.49 -15.85 14.34
C GLY A 19 -7.63 -14.68 14.82
N ARG A 20 -6.79 -14.91 15.84
CA ARG A 20 -5.98 -13.86 16.45
C ARG A 20 -4.54 -13.89 15.99
N ILE A 21 -4.28 -14.33 14.78
CA ILE A 21 -2.92 -14.37 14.24
C ILE A 21 -2.44 -12.96 14.01
N LYS A 22 -1.25 -12.65 14.51
CA LYS A 22 -0.62 -11.36 14.29
C LYS A 22 -0.29 -11.19 12.81
N MET A 23 -0.37 -9.95 12.34
CA MET A 23 0.03 -9.61 10.98
C MET A 23 1.52 -9.87 10.80
N GLY A 24 1.87 -10.86 9.99
CA GLY A 24 3.26 -11.12 9.64
C GLY A 24 3.72 -10.25 8.49
N ASN A 25 5.01 -10.31 8.18
CA ASN A 25 5.60 -9.51 7.12
C ASN A 25 4.95 -9.79 5.77
N LYS A 26 4.82 -11.07 5.46
CA LYS A 26 4.25 -11.49 4.18
C LYS A 26 2.79 -11.08 4.04
N GLU A 27 2.02 -11.28 5.08
CA GLU A 27 0.60 -10.90 5.08
C GLU A 27 0.43 -9.40 4.91
N PHE A 28 1.29 -8.61 5.57
CA PHE A 28 1.25 -7.16 5.46
C PHE A 28 1.53 -6.72 4.03
N ILE A 29 2.60 -7.24 3.42
CA ILE A 29 2.99 -6.87 2.06
C ILE A 29 1.89 -7.25 1.06
N GLU A 30 1.36 -8.46 1.17
CA GLU A 30 0.29 -8.92 0.29
C GLU A 30 -0.94 -8.03 0.42
N LYS A 31 -1.28 -7.63 1.63
CA LYS A 31 -2.40 -6.73 1.89
C LYS A 31 -2.17 -5.36 1.27
N CYS A 32 -0.96 -4.83 1.43
CA CYS A 32 -0.61 -3.54 0.84
C CYS A 32 -0.70 -3.57 -0.68
N GLU A 33 -0.18 -4.62 -1.30
CA GLU A 33 -0.24 -4.76 -2.76
C GLU A 33 -1.69 -4.81 -3.24
N GLU A 34 -2.53 -5.54 -2.54
CA GLU A 34 -3.95 -5.66 -2.87
C GLU A 34 -4.67 -4.32 -2.74
N ILE A 35 -4.41 -3.60 -1.65
CA ILE A 35 -5.04 -2.31 -1.39
C ILE A 35 -4.60 -1.27 -2.40
N VAL A 36 -3.32 -1.22 -2.71
CA VAL A 36 -2.78 -0.29 -3.71
C VAL A 36 -3.37 -0.58 -5.08
N LYS A 37 -3.44 -1.85 -5.44
CA LYS A 37 -4.01 -2.26 -6.73
C LYS A 37 -5.46 -1.79 -6.85
N GLN A 38 -6.25 -2.01 -5.81
CA GLN A 38 -7.65 -1.60 -5.80
C GLN A 38 -7.77 -0.08 -5.88
N TYR A 39 -6.97 0.65 -5.12
CA TYR A 39 -6.98 2.12 -5.16
C TYR A 39 -6.68 2.63 -6.56
N VAL A 40 -5.66 2.08 -7.21
CA VAL A 40 -5.26 2.50 -8.55
C VAL A 40 -6.39 2.24 -9.55
N ILE A 41 -6.99 1.05 -9.49
CA ILE A 41 -8.09 0.69 -10.39
C ILE A 41 -9.28 1.66 -10.22
N GLU A 42 -9.59 2.03 -8.99
CA GLU A 42 -10.70 2.95 -8.71
C GLU A 42 -10.43 4.36 -9.23
N HIS A 43 -9.16 4.75 -9.36
CA HIS A 43 -8.79 6.09 -9.80
C HIS A 43 -8.36 6.16 -11.27
N LEU A 44 -8.35 5.04 -11.97
CA LEU A 44 -8.09 5.04 -13.40
C LEU A 44 -9.31 5.51 -14.17
N ASP A 45 -9.06 6.13 -15.33
CA ASP A 45 -10.13 6.51 -16.23
C ASP A 45 -10.72 5.24 -16.85
N LYS A 46 -11.98 4.99 -16.53
CA LYS A 46 -12.67 3.78 -16.97
C LYS A 46 -13.31 3.91 -18.34
N SER A 47 -13.19 5.07 -19.00
CA SER A 47 -13.69 5.26 -20.36
C SER A 47 -12.87 4.49 -21.37
N ASP A 48 -11.61 4.22 -21.05
CA ASP A 48 -10.72 3.37 -21.84
C ASP A 48 -10.52 2.03 -21.16
N ASN A 49 -9.90 1.09 -21.87
CA ASN A 49 -9.51 -0.18 -21.26
C ASN A 49 -8.53 0.07 -20.13
N VAL A 50 -8.76 -0.60 -18.99
CA VAL A 50 -7.83 -0.52 -17.86
C VAL A 50 -6.51 -1.16 -18.29
N PRO A 51 -5.39 -0.41 -18.26
CA PRO A 51 -4.11 -0.99 -18.63
C PRO A 51 -3.68 -2.05 -17.61
N GLU A 52 -2.93 -3.03 -18.09
CA GLU A 52 -2.32 -4.00 -17.20
C GLU A 52 -1.17 -3.32 -16.48
N PHE A 53 -1.07 -3.54 -15.18
CA PHE A 53 0.01 -3.00 -14.39
C PHE A 53 0.29 -3.93 -13.21
N ASP A 54 1.51 -3.82 -12.70
CA ASP A 54 1.92 -4.55 -11.51
C ASP A 54 2.18 -3.58 -10.38
N VAL A 55 1.93 -4.02 -9.16
CA VAL A 55 2.26 -3.30 -7.93
C VAL A 55 3.53 -3.95 -7.38
N PHE A 56 4.49 -3.13 -6.96
CA PHE A 56 5.74 -3.64 -6.40
C PHE A 56 6.13 -2.85 -5.16
N ASP A 57 6.88 -3.51 -4.29
CA ASP A 57 7.38 -2.91 -3.06
C ASP A 57 8.68 -2.18 -3.33
N VAL A 58 8.76 -0.91 -2.88
CA VAL A 58 10.00 -0.14 -2.96
C VAL A 58 10.86 -0.43 -1.75
N TRP A 59 10.27 -0.35 -0.57
CA TRP A 59 10.93 -0.75 0.68
C TRP A 59 9.87 -1.13 1.73
N TYR A 60 10.35 -1.81 2.76
CA TYR A 60 9.52 -2.30 3.85
C TYR A 60 10.28 -2.16 5.16
N CYS A 61 9.55 -1.81 6.21
CA CYS A 61 10.13 -1.67 7.55
C CYS A 61 9.14 -2.17 8.59
N LYS A 62 9.65 -2.85 9.59
CA LYS A 62 8.85 -3.30 10.73
C LYS A 62 9.47 -2.80 12.01
N THR A 63 8.66 -2.24 12.90
CA THR A 63 9.08 -1.81 14.23
C THR A 63 8.06 -2.32 15.24
N LEU A 64 8.47 -3.30 16.05
CA LEU A 64 7.61 -3.97 17.01
C LEU A 64 6.40 -4.57 16.28
N GLN A 65 5.18 -4.17 16.63
CA GLN A 65 3.96 -4.66 16.01
C GLN A 65 3.50 -3.80 14.84
N ASN A 66 4.26 -2.76 14.50
CA ASN A 66 3.90 -1.83 13.44
C ASN A 66 4.68 -2.15 12.17
N HIS A 67 4.05 -1.91 11.02
CA HIS A 67 4.64 -2.15 9.71
C HIS A 67 4.50 -0.93 8.84
N LYS A 68 5.47 -0.71 7.97
CA LYS A 68 5.42 0.37 7.00
C LYS A 68 6.05 -0.06 5.70
N ALA A 69 5.42 0.28 4.59
CA ALA A 69 5.95 -0.06 3.28
C ALA A 69 5.67 1.05 2.29
N LEU A 70 6.59 1.25 1.37
CA LEU A 70 6.38 2.14 0.22
C LEU A 70 6.25 1.26 -1.01
N LEU A 71 5.18 1.48 -1.76
CA LEU A 71 4.89 0.71 -2.95
C LEU A 71 4.75 1.65 -4.14
N SER A 72 4.86 1.07 -5.33
CA SER A 72 4.60 1.81 -6.56
C SER A 72 4.03 0.84 -7.59
N THR A 73 3.76 1.36 -8.78
CA THR A 73 3.22 0.55 -9.87
C THR A 73 4.06 0.72 -11.13
N THR A 74 3.83 -0.16 -12.08
CA THR A 74 4.50 -0.08 -13.38
C THR A 74 3.91 1.00 -14.28
N LEU A 75 2.85 1.67 -13.83
CA LEU A 75 2.30 2.81 -14.58
C LEU A 75 3.26 4.00 -14.49
N SER A 76 3.33 4.78 -15.57
CA SER A 76 4.24 5.93 -15.65
C SER A 76 3.57 7.21 -15.16
N ASP A 77 2.88 7.14 -14.02
CA ASP A 77 2.18 8.28 -13.44
C ASP A 77 2.97 8.95 -12.30
N GLY A 78 4.11 8.41 -11.94
CA GLY A 78 4.95 8.96 -10.88
C GLY A 78 4.38 8.81 -9.48
N MET A 79 3.40 7.95 -9.29
CA MET A 79 2.74 7.77 -8.00
C MET A 79 3.47 6.77 -7.11
N TYR A 80 3.48 7.09 -5.82
CA TYR A 80 3.96 6.21 -4.76
C TYR A 80 2.89 6.07 -3.69
N TYR A 81 2.87 4.93 -3.05
CA TYR A 81 1.84 4.61 -2.06
C TYR A 81 2.51 4.11 -0.79
N GLU A 82 2.20 4.75 0.32
CA GLU A 82 2.76 4.39 1.60
C GLU A 82 1.68 3.74 2.45
N CYS A 83 1.92 2.51 2.86
CA CYS A 83 1.02 1.78 3.75
C CYS A 83 1.62 1.78 5.16
N THR A 84 0.83 2.15 6.14
CA THR A 84 1.25 2.18 7.53
C THR A 84 0.25 1.38 8.36
N TYR A 85 0.75 0.35 9.03
CA TYR A 85 -0.08 -0.49 9.90
C TYR A 85 0.27 -0.23 11.36
N ASN A 86 -0.76 0.14 12.13
CA ASN A 86 -0.65 0.28 13.58
C ASN A 86 -1.19 -0.99 14.21
N GLY A 87 -0.29 -1.82 14.74
CA GLY A 87 -0.66 -3.11 15.30
C GLY A 87 -1.45 -3.03 16.59
N ASP A 88 -1.30 -1.94 17.35
CA ASP A 88 -2.06 -1.77 18.58
C ASP A 88 -3.53 -1.50 18.30
N LYS A 89 -3.80 -0.65 17.31
CA LYS A 89 -5.16 -0.28 16.92
C LYS A 89 -5.71 -1.16 15.80
N LYS A 90 -4.87 -1.99 15.20
CA LYS A 90 -5.24 -2.86 14.07
C LYS A 90 -5.83 -2.05 12.93
N GLU A 91 -5.15 -0.94 12.60
CA GLU A 91 -5.56 -0.04 11.53
C GLU A 91 -4.46 0.03 10.48
N LEU A 92 -4.88 0.08 9.22
CA LEU A 92 -3.97 0.28 8.10
C LEU A 92 -4.33 1.57 7.39
N TYR A 93 -3.33 2.39 7.13
CA TYR A 93 -3.49 3.67 6.43
C TYR A 93 -2.79 3.62 5.10
N LEU A 94 -3.41 4.22 4.10
CA LEU A 94 -2.82 4.36 2.77
C LEU A 94 -2.64 5.83 2.47
N ASP A 95 -1.40 6.22 2.18
CA ASP A 95 -1.08 7.58 1.72
C ASP A 95 -0.61 7.51 0.28
N ALA A 96 -1.16 8.36 -0.56
CA ALA A 96 -0.80 8.42 -1.97
C ALA A 96 0.01 9.68 -2.23
N TYR A 97 1.22 9.52 -2.82
CA TYR A 97 2.13 10.62 -3.10
C TYR A 97 2.45 10.64 -4.58
N LYS A 98 2.65 11.83 -5.12
CA LYS A 98 3.15 11.97 -6.47
C LYS A 98 4.58 12.48 -6.43
N LYS A 99 5.45 11.80 -7.16
CA LYS A 99 6.85 12.20 -7.29
C LYS A 99 6.93 13.44 -8.18
N PHE A 100 7.45 14.51 -7.62
CA PHE A 100 7.59 15.76 -8.34
C PHE A 100 8.85 15.80 -9.18
N GLU A 101 9.95 15.34 -8.59
CA GLU A 101 11.26 15.58 -9.18
C GLU A 101 12.25 14.55 -8.66
N ASN A 102 13.17 14.17 -9.50
CA ASN A 102 14.31 13.36 -9.10
C ASN A 102 15.57 14.17 -9.43
N LYS A 103 16.34 14.54 -8.43
CA LYS A 103 17.50 15.38 -8.61
C LYS A 103 18.75 14.67 -8.07
N CYS A 104 19.75 14.56 -8.89
CA CYS A 104 21.03 13.99 -8.47
C CYS A 104 21.94 15.11 -7.95
N ILE A 105 22.38 14.97 -6.71
CA ILE A 105 23.34 15.91 -6.11
C ILE A 105 24.61 15.11 -5.83
N LYS A 106 25.69 15.52 -6.45
CA LYS A 106 27.00 14.86 -6.22
C LYS A 106 27.61 15.40 -4.97
N LEU A 107 28.10 14.49 -4.13
CA LEU A 107 28.80 14.83 -2.91
C LEU A 107 30.28 14.54 -3.10
N ASP A 108 31.11 15.41 -2.57
CA ASP A 108 32.59 15.26 -2.62
C ASP A 108 33.06 14.19 -1.64
#